data_874ed9c0b723da8d2880a27e59103427
#
_entry.id   874ed9c0b723da8d2880a27e59103427
#
_cell.length_a   1.000
_cell.length_b   1.000
_cell.length_c   1.000
_cell.angle_alpha   90.00
_cell.angle_beta   90.00
_cell.angle_gamma   90.00
#
_symmetry.space_group_name_H-M   'P 1'
#
loop_
_entity.id
_entity.type
_entity.pdbx_description
1 polymer ?
#
loop_
_entity_poly.entity_id
_entity_poly.type
_entity_poly.pdbx_seq_one_letter_code
_entity_poly.pdbx_strand_id
1 'polypeptide(L)'
;MPEKKFSVTLKEIIDEFSLETIHLPMDASKLLVIETEINRPGLQLSGFYEYFNNERIQIVGKAEFAYLATMEETVRKEHLEMLFAQHVPCIIITRELPYFPEMLDLAQQYEIPLLRCKDSTSSFMSALIAYLNLHLAPRITRHGVLIEI
;
A
#
# COMPACT_ATOMS: atom_id res chain seq x y z
N MET A 1 24.03 8.84 8.18
CA MET A 1 22.58 8.77 8.33
C MET A 1 21.92 9.62 7.28
N PRO A 2 20.97 9.10 6.57
CA PRO A 2 20.25 9.95 5.63
C PRO A 2 19.43 10.99 6.37
N GLU A 3 19.30 12.14 5.75
CA GLU A 3 18.46 13.19 6.28
C GLU A 3 17.01 12.80 6.07
N LYS A 4 16.18 12.96 7.10
CA LYS A 4 14.76 12.61 6.98
C LYS A 4 14.00 13.72 6.26
N LYS A 5 13.05 13.30 5.44
CA LYS A 5 12.22 14.19 4.65
C LYS A 5 10.76 14.00 5.04
N PHE A 6 9.90 14.90 4.58
CA PHE A 6 8.46 14.76 4.85
C PHE A 6 7.79 13.78 3.88
N SER A 7 8.48 13.41 2.82
CA SER A 7 7.95 12.44 1.86
C SER A 7 9.08 11.68 1.19
N VAL A 8 8.79 10.48 0.72
CA VAL A 8 9.64 9.76 -0.22
C VAL A 8 8.79 9.49 -1.46
N THR A 9 9.44 9.37 -2.61
CA THR A 9 8.70 9.07 -3.83
C THR A 9 8.45 7.58 -3.94
N LEU A 10 7.37 7.22 -4.63
CA LEU A 10 7.11 5.82 -4.91
C LEU A 10 8.25 5.22 -5.74
N LYS A 11 8.88 6.03 -6.61
CA LYS A 11 10.00 5.55 -7.39
C LYS A 11 11.16 5.11 -6.51
N GLU A 12 11.46 5.87 -5.45
CA GLU A 12 12.52 5.49 -4.52
C GLU A 12 12.22 4.14 -3.87
N ILE A 13 10.96 3.89 -3.54
CA ILE A 13 10.55 2.62 -2.92
C ILE A 13 10.64 1.49 -3.94
N ILE A 14 10.17 1.71 -5.16
CA ILE A 14 10.26 0.70 -6.22
C ILE A 14 11.71 0.31 -6.47
N ASP A 15 12.60 1.31 -6.55
CA ASP A 15 14.00 1.05 -6.82
C ASP A 15 14.68 0.35 -5.64
N GLU A 16 14.38 0.79 -4.43
CA GLU A 16 15.01 0.20 -3.23
C GLU A 16 14.69 -1.28 -3.10
N PHE A 17 13.44 -1.68 -3.37
CA PHE A 17 12.98 -3.03 -3.15
C PHE A 17 12.86 -3.84 -4.44
N SER A 18 13.27 -3.27 -5.57
CA SER A 18 13.20 -3.92 -6.89
C SER A 18 11.80 -4.46 -7.16
N LEU A 19 10.81 -3.62 -6.95
CA LEU A 19 9.40 -4.03 -7.10
C LEU A 19 9.04 -4.16 -8.57
N GLU A 20 8.28 -5.20 -8.87
CA GLU A 20 7.69 -5.38 -10.18
C GLU A 20 6.48 -4.45 -10.31
N THR A 21 6.37 -3.73 -11.42
CA THR A 21 5.22 -2.86 -11.65
C THR A 21 4.21 -3.58 -12.52
N ILE A 22 3.13 -4.05 -11.90
CA ILE A 22 2.04 -4.67 -12.63
C ILE A 22 1.23 -3.57 -13.33
N HIS A 23 0.96 -2.48 -12.62
CA HIS A 23 0.30 -1.31 -13.19
C HIS A 23 0.84 -0.07 -12.50
N LEU A 24 1.26 0.90 -13.29
CA LEU A 24 1.78 2.17 -12.76
C LEU A 24 1.22 3.29 -13.63
N PRO A 25 0.10 3.89 -13.18
CA PRO A 25 -0.64 4.85 -14.03
C PRO A 25 -0.02 6.24 -14.10
N MET A 26 0.99 6.53 -13.27
CA MET A 26 1.60 7.85 -13.27
C MET A 26 3.10 7.72 -13.10
N ASP A 27 3.82 8.83 -13.23
CA ASP A 27 5.25 8.87 -12.97
C ASP A 27 5.50 8.66 -11.48
N ALA A 28 6.13 7.55 -11.14
CA ALA A 28 6.36 7.18 -9.75
C ALA A 28 7.22 8.20 -9.01
N SER A 29 8.03 8.98 -9.73
CA SER A 29 8.84 10.02 -9.09
C SER A 29 7.99 11.20 -8.62
N LYS A 30 6.72 11.26 -9.02
CA LYS A 30 5.81 12.33 -8.64
C LYS A 30 4.78 11.89 -7.61
N LEU A 31 4.72 10.60 -7.28
CA LEU A 31 3.81 10.12 -6.25
C LEU A 31 4.54 10.10 -4.92
N LEU A 32 4.03 10.84 -3.95
CA LEU A 32 4.70 11.02 -2.67
C LEU A 32 4.06 10.14 -1.62
N VAL A 33 4.90 9.44 -0.86
CA VAL A 33 4.49 8.65 0.29
C VAL A 33 4.91 9.43 1.53
N ILE A 34 3.96 9.66 2.43
CA ILE A 34 4.20 10.52 3.61
C ILE A 34 3.96 9.77 4.92
N GLU A 35 3.39 8.57 4.87
CA GLU A 35 3.02 7.84 6.06
C GLU A 35 4.04 6.71 6.33
N THR A 36 4.52 6.63 7.57
CA THR A 36 5.48 5.59 7.95
C THR A 36 4.82 4.24 8.23
N GLU A 37 3.53 4.25 8.55
CA GLU A 37 2.82 3.01 8.83
C GLU A 37 2.26 2.43 7.56
N ILE A 38 2.20 1.11 7.50
CA ILE A 38 1.64 0.38 6.37
C ILE A 38 0.43 -0.41 6.86
N ASN A 39 -0.37 -0.94 5.94
CA ASN A 39 -1.60 -1.64 6.31
C ASN A 39 -1.75 -2.93 5.54
N ARG A 40 -2.23 -3.97 6.21
CA ARG A 40 -2.73 -5.18 5.56
C ARG A 40 -4.26 -5.05 5.56
N PRO A 41 -4.91 -4.99 4.39
CA PRO A 41 -6.31 -4.57 4.31
C PRO A 41 -7.32 -5.69 4.57
N GLY A 42 -7.03 -6.60 5.50
CA GLY A 42 -7.96 -7.68 5.82
C GLY A 42 -9.33 -7.18 6.26
N LEU A 43 -9.35 -6.21 7.18
CA LEU A 43 -10.61 -5.64 7.64
C LEU A 43 -11.34 -4.89 6.53
N GLN A 44 -10.59 -4.15 5.73
CA GLN A 44 -11.17 -3.38 4.63
C GLN A 44 -11.78 -4.30 3.58
N LEU A 45 -11.10 -5.41 3.29
CA LEU A 45 -11.64 -6.37 2.33
C LEU A 45 -12.93 -7.03 2.82
N SER A 46 -13.18 -7.01 4.14
CA SER A 46 -14.44 -7.49 4.68
C SER A 46 -15.50 -6.39 4.79
N GLY A 47 -15.13 -5.16 4.43
CA GLY A 47 -16.07 -4.04 4.40
C GLY A 47 -15.95 -3.06 5.55
N PHE A 48 -14.97 -3.25 6.43
CA PHE A 48 -14.83 -2.40 7.61
C PHE A 48 -13.78 -1.31 7.34
N TYR A 49 -14.21 -0.04 7.38
CA TYR A 49 -13.33 1.09 7.07
C TYR A 49 -13.20 2.10 8.20
N GLU A 50 -13.72 1.81 9.37
CA GLU A 50 -13.59 2.73 10.49
C GLU A 50 -12.10 2.87 10.85
N TYR A 51 -11.64 4.10 11.03
CA TYR A 51 -10.24 4.43 11.31
C TYR A 51 -9.26 4.06 10.19
N PHE A 52 -9.77 3.86 8.96
CA PHE A 52 -8.89 3.55 7.84
C PHE A 52 -8.12 4.80 7.42
N ASN A 53 -6.79 4.66 7.32
CA ASN A 53 -5.93 5.74 6.86
C ASN A 53 -5.48 5.44 5.43
N ASN A 54 -6.01 6.20 4.47
CA ASN A 54 -5.72 5.93 3.06
C ASN A 54 -4.33 6.42 2.62
N GLU A 55 -3.55 7.01 3.52
CA GLU A 55 -2.18 7.40 3.20
C GLU A 55 -1.20 6.25 3.36
N ARG A 56 -1.63 5.14 3.92
CA ARG A 56 -0.78 3.98 4.14
C ARG A 56 -0.65 3.14 2.89
N ILE A 57 0.56 2.64 2.65
CA ILE A 57 0.79 1.63 1.62
C ILE A 57 0.07 0.36 2.04
N GLN A 58 -0.61 -0.28 1.10
CA GLN A 58 -1.36 -1.50 1.37
C GLN A 58 -0.55 -2.72 0.96
N ILE A 59 -0.43 -3.70 1.86
CA ILE A 59 0.32 -4.93 1.61
C ILE A 59 -0.65 -6.09 1.57
N VAL A 60 -0.69 -6.81 0.45
CA VAL A 60 -1.60 -7.93 0.25
C VAL A 60 -0.77 -9.19 0.11
N GLY A 61 -1.00 -10.13 1.02
CA GLY A 61 -0.25 -11.37 1.05
C GLY A 61 -1.16 -12.57 1.00
N LYS A 62 -0.61 -13.69 1.48
CA LYS A 62 -1.26 -14.99 1.37
C LYS A 62 -2.64 -15.01 2.04
N ALA A 63 -2.73 -14.39 3.24
CA ALA A 63 -3.98 -14.41 3.99
C ALA A 63 -5.08 -13.65 3.26
N GLU A 64 -4.75 -12.48 2.71
CA GLU A 64 -5.73 -11.68 1.98
C GLU A 64 -6.19 -12.41 0.71
N PHE A 65 -5.25 -13.02 -0.01
CA PHE A 65 -5.63 -13.77 -1.22
C PHE A 65 -6.49 -14.99 -0.88
N ALA A 66 -6.17 -15.68 0.22
CA ALA A 66 -6.98 -16.83 0.64
C ALA A 66 -8.41 -16.39 0.97
N TYR A 67 -8.54 -15.25 1.64
CA TYR A 67 -9.86 -14.72 1.97
C TYR A 67 -10.62 -14.33 0.71
N LEU A 68 -9.97 -13.62 -0.20
CA LEU A 68 -10.59 -13.21 -1.46
C LEU A 68 -11.02 -14.41 -2.30
N ALA A 69 -10.27 -15.50 -2.25
CA ALA A 69 -10.58 -16.70 -3.02
C ALA A 69 -11.87 -17.38 -2.53
N THR A 70 -12.34 -17.08 -1.32
CA THR A 70 -13.60 -17.65 -0.83
C THR A 70 -14.82 -16.95 -1.43
N MET A 71 -14.63 -15.83 -2.12
CA MET A 71 -15.74 -15.03 -2.65
C MET A 71 -16.00 -15.36 -4.10
N GLU A 72 -17.28 -15.26 -4.52
CA GLU A 72 -17.60 -15.26 -5.92
C GLU A 72 -17.01 -14.06 -6.60
N GLU A 73 -16.79 -14.15 -7.89
CA GLU A 73 -16.09 -13.13 -8.65
C GLU A 73 -16.74 -11.74 -8.50
N THR A 74 -18.07 -11.68 -8.61
CA THR A 74 -18.77 -10.39 -8.51
C THR A 74 -18.64 -9.79 -7.11
N VAL A 75 -18.75 -10.63 -6.07
CA VAL A 75 -18.62 -10.18 -4.68
C VAL A 75 -17.19 -9.74 -4.42
N ARG A 76 -16.23 -10.53 -4.90
CA ARG A 76 -14.82 -10.20 -4.74
C ARG A 76 -14.50 -8.86 -5.37
N LYS A 77 -15.04 -8.63 -6.58
CA LYS A 77 -14.81 -7.36 -7.26
C LYS A 77 -15.38 -6.19 -6.46
N GLU A 78 -16.58 -6.35 -5.89
CA GLU A 78 -17.17 -5.28 -5.08
C GLU A 78 -16.31 -4.94 -3.87
N HIS A 79 -15.82 -5.95 -3.17
CA HIS A 79 -14.98 -5.72 -1.99
C HIS A 79 -13.65 -5.11 -2.36
N LEU A 80 -13.05 -5.56 -3.45
CA LEU A 80 -11.81 -4.97 -3.93
C LEU A 80 -12.02 -3.53 -4.38
N GLU A 81 -13.14 -3.25 -5.04
CA GLU A 81 -13.42 -1.90 -5.52
C GLU A 81 -13.50 -0.91 -4.39
N MET A 82 -14.09 -1.31 -3.25
CA MET A 82 -14.13 -0.42 -2.10
C MET A 82 -12.74 0.01 -1.66
N LEU A 83 -11.79 -0.91 -1.70
CA LEU A 83 -10.40 -0.60 -1.33
C LEU A 83 -9.74 0.30 -2.36
N PHE A 84 -9.87 -0.01 -3.64
CA PHE A 84 -9.25 0.79 -4.68
C PHE A 84 -9.82 2.21 -4.73
N ALA A 85 -11.10 2.35 -4.39
CA ALA A 85 -11.76 3.65 -4.37
C ALA A 85 -11.27 4.56 -3.24
N GLN A 86 -10.48 4.04 -2.30
CA GLN A 86 -9.93 4.84 -1.22
C GLN A 86 -8.72 5.69 -1.63
N HIS A 87 -8.22 5.50 -2.85
CA HIS A 87 -7.09 6.28 -3.38
C HIS A 87 -5.83 6.13 -2.52
N VAL A 88 -5.51 4.88 -2.19
CA VAL A 88 -4.28 4.58 -1.44
C VAL A 88 -3.06 4.84 -2.33
N PRO A 89 -1.86 5.03 -1.73
CA PRO A 89 -0.67 5.31 -2.54
C PRO A 89 -0.30 4.19 -3.49
N CYS A 90 -0.42 2.94 -3.04
CA CYS A 90 -0.16 1.78 -3.88
C CYS A 90 -0.59 0.53 -3.13
N ILE A 91 -0.70 -0.56 -3.89
CA ILE A 91 -0.96 -1.89 -3.34
C ILE A 91 0.19 -2.78 -3.77
N ILE A 92 0.83 -3.45 -2.81
CA ILE A 92 1.99 -4.29 -3.07
C ILE A 92 1.64 -5.74 -2.72
N ILE A 93 1.76 -6.62 -3.70
CA ILE A 93 1.51 -8.05 -3.55
C ILE A 93 2.83 -8.72 -3.19
N THR A 94 2.83 -9.54 -2.13
CA THR A 94 4.05 -10.24 -1.70
C THR A 94 4.07 -11.67 -2.22
N ARG A 95 5.22 -12.35 -2.05
CA ARG A 95 5.43 -13.76 -2.41
C ARG A 95 5.22 -14.04 -3.90
N GLU A 96 5.29 -13.00 -4.72
CA GLU A 96 5.05 -13.14 -6.17
C GLU A 96 3.73 -13.84 -6.45
N LEU A 97 2.73 -13.62 -5.60
CA LEU A 97 1.43 -14.29 -5.73
C LEU A 97 0.73 -13.87 -7.01
N PRO A 98 0.01 -14.80 -7.67
CA PRO A 98 -0.80 -14.42 -8.82
C PRO A 98 -1.98 -13.59 -8.36
N TYR A 99 -2.26 -12.51 -9.08
CA TYR A 99 -3.35 -11.62 -8.70
C TYR A 99 -4.60 -11.96 -9.50
N PHE A 100 -5.76 -11.60 -8.92
CA PHE A 100 -7.03 -11.76 -9.61
C PHE A 100 -7.15 -10.74 -10.74
N PRO A 101 -7.73 -11.11 -11.88
CA PRO A 101 -7.91 -10.15 -12.98
C PRO A 101 -8.64 -8.89 -12.57
N GLU A 102 -9.59 -9.00 -11.61
CA GLU A 102 -10.31 -7.84 -11.11
C GLU A 102 -9.39 -6.80 -10.51
N MET A 103 -8.27 -7.23 -9.91
CA MET A 103 -7.34 -6.30 -9.29
C MET A 103 -6.68 -5.41 -10.34
N LEU A 104 -6.30 -5.97 -11.47
CA LEU A 104 -5.73 -5.17 -12.54
C LEU A 104 -6.76 -4.21 -13.14
N ASP A 105 -7.98 -4.70 -13.37
CA ASP A 105 -9.04 -3.87 -13.90
C ASP A 105 -9.31 -2.67 -12.99
N LEU A 106 -9.38 -2.90 -11.68
CA LEU A 106 -9.64 -1.85 -10.72
C LEU A 106 -8.46 -0.90 -10.58
N ALA A 107 -7.24 -1.43 -10.64
CA ALA A 107 -6.05 -0.60 -10.61
C ALA A 107 -6.05 0.38 -11.78
N GLN A 108 -6.46 -0.08 -12.95
CA GLN A 108 -6.58 0.77 -14.13
C GLN A 108 -7.69 1.79 -13.98
N GLN A 109 -8.85 1.35 -13.47
CA GLN A 109 -10.01 2.22 -13.32
C GLN A 109 -9.77 3.35 -12.33
N TYR A 110 -9.15 3.03 -11.20
CA TYR A 110 -8.94 4.00 -10.11
C TYR A 110 -7.54 4.60 -10.12
N GLU A 111 -6.72 4.21 -11.08
CA GLU A 111 -5.36 4.72 -11.24
C GLU A 111 -4.52 4.51 -9.99
N ILE A 112 -4.56 3.28 -9.47
CA ILE A 112 -3.79 2.90 -8.29
C ILE A 112 -2.59 2.07 -8.71
N PRO A 113 -1.37 2.41 -8.30
CA PRO A 113 -0.21 1.56 -8.60
C PRO A 113 -0.38 0.18 -7.98
N LEU A 114 -0.17 -0.85 -8.78
CA LEU A 114 -0.23 -2.23 -8.33
C LEU A 114 1.14 -2.84 -8.57
N LEU A 115 1.81 -3.18 -7.48
CA LEU A 115 3.19 -3.62 -7.49
C LEU A 115 3.30 -5.00 -6.87
N ARG A 116 4.45 -5.65 -7.07
CA ARG A 116 4.63 -7.02 -6.55
C ARG A 116 6.09 -7.25 -6.19
N CYS A 117 6.33 -8.00 -5.12
CA CYS A 117 7.67 -8.43 -4.73
C CYS A 117 7.68 -9.93 -4.54
N LYS A 118 8.90 -10.51 -4.47
CA LYS A 118 9.08 -11.95 -4.30
C LYS A 118 9.18 -12.37 -2.85
N ASP A 119 9.52 -11.43 -1.96
CA ASP A 119 9.79 -11.74 -0.55
C ASP A 119 8.52 -12.18 0.16
N SER A 120 8.71 -12.87 1.29
CA SER A 120 7.60 -13.19 2.16
C SER A 120 7.00 -11.90 2.72
N THR A 121 5.73 -11.98 3.13
CA THR A 121 5.01 -10.81 3.62
C THR A 121 5.71 -10.20 4.82
N SER A 122 6.07 -11.01 5.82
CA SER A 122 6.68 -10.48 7.03
C SER A 122 8.06 -9.89 6.75
N SER A 123 8.84 -10.52 5.89
CA SER A 123 10.16 -10.04 5.53
C SER A 123 10.08 -8.70 4.84
N PHE A 124 9.19 -8.59 3.85
CA PHE A 124 9.02 -7.36 3.10
C PHE A 124 8.48 -6.25 3.99
N MET A 125 7.49 -6.55 4.83
CA MET A 125 6.92 -5.55 5.72
C MET A 125 7.97 -4.99 6.67
N SER A 126 8.79 -5.86 7.26
CA SER A 126 9.85 -5.42 8.16
C SER A 126 10.81 -4.47 7.45
N ALA A 127 11.22 -4.83 6.24
CA ALA A 127 12.17 -4.03 5.49
C ALA A 127 11.56 -2.68 5.08
N LEU A 128 10.29 -2.70 4.65
CA LEU A 128 9.62 -1.47 4.24
C LEU A 128 9.40 -0.54 5.43
N ILE A 129 8.97 -1.09 6.56
CA ILE A 129 8.77 -0.28 7.76
C ILE A 129 10.09 0.37 8.18
N ALA A 130 11.18 -0.41 8.17
CA ALA A 130 12.50 0.13 8.53
C ALA A 130 12.91 1.25 7.57
N TYR A 131 12.66 1.04 6.27
CA TYR A 131 13.01 2.04 5.26
C TYR A 131 12.24 3.34 5.49
N LEU A 132 10.93 3.23 5.70
CA LEU A 132 10.09 4.41 5.89
C LEU A 132 10.47 5.15 7.17
N ASN A 133 10.74 4.43 8.25
CA ASN A 133 11.14 5.06 9.50
C ASN A 133 12.51 5.73 9.39
N LEU A 134 13.38 5.20 8.55
CA LEU A 134 14.71 5.79 8.37
C LEU A 134 14.63 7.07 7.54
N HIS A 135 13.76 7.12 6.53
CA HIS A 135 13.76 8.20 5.56
C HIS A 135 12.69 9.26 5.77
N LEU A 136 11.62 8.94 6.50
CA LEU A 136 10.54 9.89 6.70
C LEU A 136 10.63 10.54 8.07
N ALA A 137 10.45 11.86 8.09
CA ALA A 137 10.30 12.58 9.35
C ALA A 137 8.96 12.23 9.98
N PRO A 138 8.88 12.13 11.30
CA PRO A 138 7.62 11.84 11.95
C PRO A 138 6.59 12.90 11.63
N ARG A 139 5.34 12.48 11.42
CA ARG A 139 4.24 13.41 11.23
C ARG A 139 3.78 13.88 12.59
N ILE A 140 3.55 15.18 12.68
CA ILE A 140 3.09 15.79 13.92
C ILE A 140 1.62 16.05 13.81
N THR A 141 0.85 15.42 14.70
CA THR A 141 -0.58 15.62 14.75
C THR A 141 -0.89 16.83 15.61
N ARG A 142 -1.63 17.77 15.03
CA ARG A 142 -1.93 18.99 15.75
C ARG A 142 -3.34 18.97 16.22
N HIS A 143 -3.51 19.07 17.51
CA HIS A 143 -4.81 19.11 18.12
C HIS A 143 -4.92 20.31 19.01
N GLY A 144 -4.37 21.42 18.58
CA GLY A 144 -4.33 22.59 19.41
C GLY A 144 -3.34 22.51 20.53
N VAL A 145 -2.58 21.45 20.61
CA VAL A 145 -1.56 21.32 21.62
C VAL A 145 -0.27 21.85 21.08
N LEU A 146 0.44 22.54 21.91
CA LEU A 146 1.74 22.99 21.53
C LEU A 146 2.64 21.80 21.40
N ILE A 147 3.27 21.69 20.28
CA ILE A 147 4.15 20.59 20.02
C ILE A 147 5.53 20.98 20.45
N GLU A 148 6.03 20.28 21.40
CA GLU A 148 7.38 20.45 21.77
C GLU A 148 8.18 19.66 20.95
N ILE A 149 9.18 20.11 20.56
CA ILE A 149 9.92 19.32 19.69
C ILE A 149 11.19 18.81 20.14
#